data_8e86ba6d015d8213678b5d046d845b29
#
_entry.id   8e86ba6d015d8213678b5d046d845b29
#
_cell.length_a   1.000
_cell.length_b   1.000
_cell.length_c   1.000
_cell.angle_alpha   90.00
_cell.angle_beta   90.00
_cell.angle_gamma   90.00
#
_symmetry.space_group_name_H-M   'P 1'
#
loop_
_entity.id
_entity.type
_entity.pdbx_description
1 polymer ?
#
loop_
_entity_poly.entity_id
_entity_poly.type
_entity_poly.pdbx_seq_one_letter_code
_entity_poly.pdbx_strand_id
1 'polypeptide(L)'
;MKRTLPDAQGHFGRFGGRFVPETLMAPLIELERAWTAAKRDRQFQRRLAALLHDYAGRPTPLYLAERLTEQCGGAQIYLKREDLCHTGAHKINNVLGQALLASRMKKRRVIAETGAGQHGVATATAAALLGLECDVYMGAEDVERQALNVFRMRLLGARVIPVEAGSRTLKDAINEALRDWVTNVRTTYYLLGSALGPHPYPMMVRDFHAVIGRETRRQARTTLGRLPDVLVACVGGGSNAIGLFHPFIGDRRVRIIGVEPGGEGIATGRHGASMTAGTVGVLHGCMSYLLQNDDGQIATAHSISAGLDYPGVGPEHAYYRDAGRFEFVSITDEEALEGFQALTRLEGIMPALETAHAVAHAMRLAKTLPRSKAIVVGLSGRGDKDVHVVAKALGREVK
;
A
#
# COMPACT_ATOMS: atom_id res chain seq x y z
N MET A 1 -11.56 27.53 10.81
CA MET A 1 -10.37 26.73 11.13
C MET A 1 -10.32 25.50 10.22
N LYS A 2 -9.25 25.28 9.44
CA LYS A 2 -9.07 24.01 8.73
C LYS A 2 -8.89 22.94 9.80
N ARG A 3 -9.83 21.99 9.94
CA ARG A 3 -9.65 20.83 10.81
C ARG A 3 -8.43 20.06 10.33
N THR A 4 -7.44 19.90 11.21
CA THR A 4 -6.32 18.99 10.95
C THR A 4 -6.85 17.56 11.02
N LEU A 5 -6.56 16.75 9.99
CA LEU A 5 -6.96 15.35 9.95
C LEU A 5 -5.74 14.44 10.14
N PRO A 6 -5.89 13.37 10.95
CA PRO A 6 -7.05 13.04 11.78
C PRO A 6 -7.22 14.01 12.95
N ASP A 7 -8.36 13.93 13.64
CA ASP A 7 -8.57 14.62 14.90
C ASP A 7 -7.73 14.02 16.05
N ALA A 8 -7.88 14.55 17.27
CA ALA A 8 -7.11 14.08 18.43
C ALA A 8 -7.44 12.61 18.86
N GLN A 9 -8.59 12.09 18.46
CA GLN A 9 -8.99 10.70 18.69
C GLN A 9 -8.60 9.77 17.53
N GLY A 10 -8.01 10.32 16.47
CA GLY A 10 -7.58 9.55 15.30
C GLY A 10 -8.64 9.37 14.22
N HIS A 11 -9.69 10.20 14.23
CA HIS A 11 -10.75 10.10 13.24
C HIS A 11 -10.53 11.03 12.03
N PHE A 12 -10.87 10.50 10.86
CA PHE A 12 -11.08 11.21 9.62
C PHE A 12 -12.60 11.32 9.40
N GLY A 13 -13.24 12.35 9.96
CA GLY A 13 -14.70 12.40 10.05
C GLY A 13 -15.26 11.26 10.91
N ARG A 14 -16.07 10.37 10.34
CA ARG A 14 -16.59 9.17 11.03
C ARG A 14 -15.64 7.96 10.98
N PHE A 15 -14.62 7.99 10.10
CA PHE A 15 -13.70 6.88 9.87
C PHE A 15 -12.45 6.95 10.76
N GLY A 16 -11.74 5.83 10.89
CA GLY A 16 -10.54 5.74 11.73
C GLY A 16 -10.85 5.34 13.17
N GLY A 17 -10.20 5.98 14.13
CA GLY A 17 -10.36 5.70 15.56
C GLY A 17 -9.50 4.56 16.09
N ARG A 18 -9.85 4.04 17.29
CA ARG A 18 -9.16 2.93 17.98
C ARG A 18 -10.20 1.91 18.45
N PHE A 19 -10.61 1.03 17.60
CA PHE A 19 -11.55 -0.05 17.91
C PHE A 19 -10.77 -1.32 18.26
N VAL A 20 -10.16 -1.32 19.44
CA VAL A 20 -9.26 -2.38 19.92
C VAL A 20 -9.61 -2.79 21.35
N PRO A 21 -9.22 -4.01 21.79
CA PRO A 21 -9.27 -4.38 23.21
C PRO A 21 -8.47 -3.41 24.08
N GLU A 22 -8.89 -3.24 25.33
CA GLU A 22 -8.26 -2.33 26.30
C GLU A 22 -6.75 -2.59 26.46
N THR A 23 -6.33 -3.84 26.34
CA THR A 23 -4.92 -4.26 26.40
C THR A 23 -4.03 -3.61 25.33
N LEU A 24 -4.60 -3.21 24.19
CA LEU A 24 -3.88 -2.51 23.12
C LEU A 24 -3.91 -0.98 23.26
N MET A 25 -4.72 -0.41 24.14
CA MET A 25 -4.81 1.05 24.29
C MET A 25 -3.49 1.66 24.76
N ALA A 26 -2.85 1.08 25.79
CA ALA A 26 -1.58 1.58 26.31
C ALA A 26 -0.45 1.53 25.25
N PRO A 27 -0.22 0.42 24.53
CA PRO A 27 0.77 0.38 23.43
C PRO A 27 0.49 1.37 22.30
N LEU A 28 -0.77 1.60 21.93
CA LEU A 28 -1.13 2.59 20.89
C LEU A 28 -0.85 4.03 21.33
N ILE A 29 -1.12 4.36 22.60
CA ILE A 29 -0.79 5.66 23.20
C ILE A 29 0.73 5.86 23.28
N GLU A 30 1.48 4.81 23.67
CA GLU A 30 2.95 4.80 23.64
C GLU A 30 3.47 5.11 22.23
N LEU A 31 2.93 4.40 21.23
CA LEU A 31 3.29 4.57 19.82
C LEU A 31 2.99 5.99 19.30
N GLU A 32 1.81 6.53 19.59
CA GLU A 32 1.42 7.88 19.20
C GLU A 32 2.33 8.95 19.80
N ARG A 33 2.68 8.83 21.07
CA ARG A 33 3.62 9.73 21.76
C ARG A 33 5.01 9.65 21.13
N ALA A 34 5.50 8.43 20.90
CA ALA A 34 6.80 8.18 20.29
C ALA A 34 6.86 8.76 18.87
N TRP A 35 5.81 8.55 18.06
CA TRP A 35 5.71 9.10 16.72
C TRP A 35 5.64 10.63 16.71
N THR A 36 4.81 11.22 17.57
CA THR A 36 4.68 12.67 17.71
C THR A 36 6.02 13.32 18.08
N ALA A 37 6.78 12.69 18.97
CA ALA A 37 8.12 13.15 19.34
C ALA A 37 9.11 12.99 18.18
N ALA A 38 9.11 11.84 17.47
CA ALA A 38 9.99 11.55 16.34
C ALA A 38 9.76 12.51 15.17
N LYS A 39 8.52 12.91 14.89
CA LYS A 39 8.19 13.91 13.85
C LYS A 39 8.89 15.25 14.06
N ARG A 40 9.13 15.64 15.30
CA ARG A 40 9.76 16.93 15.67
C ARG A 40 11.26 16.81 15.90
N ASP A 41 11.78 15.61 15.99
CA ASP A 41 13.19 15.35 16.27
C ASP A 41 14.01 15.44 14.98
N ARG A 42 14.88 16.46 14.91
CA ARG A 42 15.77 16.68 13.75
C ARG A 42 16.77 15.54 13.50
N GLN A 43 17.20 14.84 14.55
CA GLN A 43 18.13 13.73 14.41
C GLN A 43 17.42 12.52 13.78
N PHE A 44 16.21 12.19 14.26
CA PHE A 44 15.39 11.15 13.66
C PHE A 44 15.10 11.44 12.18
N GLN A 45 14.67 12.68 11.89
CA GLN A 45 14.34 13.07 10.51
C GLN A 45 15.55 13.03 9.58
N ARG A 46 16.74 13.45 10.03
CA ARG A 46 17.97 13.35 9.23
C ARG A 46 18.37 11.90 8.98
N ARG A 47 18.29 11.03 10.00
CA ARG A 47 18.61 9.61 9.84
C ARG A 47 17.64 8.92 8.87
N LEU A 48 16.35 9.21 8.98
CA LEU A 48 15.33 8.69 8.05
C LEU A 48 15.60 9.19 6.62
N ALA A 49 15.89 10.49 6.45
CA ALA A 49 16.20 11.06 5.14
C ALA A 49 17.46 10.42 4.51
N ALA A 50 18.51 10.18 5.28
CA ALA A 50 19.71 9.48 4.82
C ALA A 50 19.39 8.05 4.38
N LEU A 51 18.61 7.28 5.16
CA LEU A 51 18.21 5.93 4.78
C LEU A 51 17.32 5.91 3.54
N LEU A 52 16.43 6.89 3.41
CA LEU A 52 15.61 6.99 2.20
C LEU A 52 16.44 7.31 0.97
N HIS A 53 17.48 8.16 1.10
CA HIS A 53 18.37 8.52 -0.01
C HIS A 53 19.38 7.42 -0.31
N ASP A 54 20.20 7.04 0.66
CA ASP A 54 21.39 6.22 0.44
C ASP A 54 21.06 4.71 0.38
N TYR A 55 20.01 4.29 1.07
CA TYR A 55 19.63 2.87 1.17
C TYR A 55 18.40 2.52 0.33
N ALA A 56 17.34 3.32 0.38
CA ALA A 56 16.15 3.07 -0.43
C ALA A 56 16.27 3.56 -1.88
N GLY A 57 17.27 4.39 -2.21
CA GLY A 57 17.53 4.87 -3.58
C GLY A 57 16.61 6.01 -4.02
N ARG A 58 16.19 6.88 -3.08
CA ARG A 58 15.32 8.01 -3.41
C ARG A 58 16.13 9.26 -3.81
N PRO A 59 15.57 10.17 -4.64
CA PRO A 59 14.20 10.16 -5.20
C PRO A 59 14.02 9.14 -6.34
N THR A 60 12.88 8.46 -6.39
CA THR A 60 12.54 7.62 -7.54
C THR A 60 12.15 8.48 -8.74
N PRO A 61 12.43 8.03 -9.99
CA PRO A 61 12.10 8.80 -11.18
C PRO A 61 10.60 9.02 -11.40
N LEU A 62 10.26 10.12 -12.07
CA LEU A 62 8.99 10.31 -12.78
C LEU A 62 9.29 10.10 -14.26
N TYR A 63 8.86 8.97 -14.81
CA TYR A 63 9.19 8.47 -16.15
C TYR A 63 8.00 8.62 -17.10
N LEU A 64 8.21 9.21 -18.26
CA LEU A 64 7.21 9.23 -19.34
C LEU A 64 7.20 7.87 -20.05
N ALA A 65 6.07 7.17 -20.02
CA ALA A 65 5.85 5.94 -20.75
C ALA A 65 5.47 6.28 -22.19
N GLU A 66 6.47 6.50 -23.03
CA GLU A 66 6.30 7.08 -24.37
C GLU A 66 5.50 6.15 -25.27
N ARG A 67 5.92 4.88 -25.42
CA ARG A 67 5.25 3.91 -26.29
C ARG A 67 3.85 3.55 -25.79
N LEU A 68 3.65 3.51 -24.46
CA LEU A 68 2.33 3.30 -23.88
C LEU A 68 1.42 4.50 -24.17
N THR A 69 1.94 5.72 -24.07
CA THR A 69 1.23 6.96 -24.41
C THR A 69 0.84 6.97 -25.88
N GLU A 70 1.76 6.65 -26.78
CA GLU A 70 1.50 6.56 -28.24
C GLU A 70 0.42 5.51 -28.55
N GLN A 71 0.51 4.33 -27.94
CA GLN A 71 -0.47 3.25 -28.09
C GLN A 71 -1.88 3.69 -27.66
N CYS A 72 -1.98 4.50 -26.60
CA CYS A 72 -3.26 5.02 -26.12
C CYS A 72 -3.81 6.17 -27.00
N GLY A 73 -2.94 6.95 -27.62
CA GLY A 73 -3.30 8.03 -28.57
C GLY A 73 -3.86 9.31 -27.93
N GLY A 74 -3.92 9.39 -26.59
CA GLY A 74 -4.49 10.51 -25.81
C GLY A 74 -3.51 11.14 -24.82
N ALA A 75 -3.93 11.31 -23.56
CA ALA A 75 -3.12 11.94 -22.52
C ALA A 75 -1.78 11.23 -22.29
N GLN A 76 -0.76 12.00 -21.92
CA GLN A 76 0.55 11.48 -21.54
C GLN A 76 0.49 10.67 -20.26
N ILE A 77 1.10 9.49 -20.22
CA ILE A 77 1.15 8.60 -19.07
C ILE A 77 2.56 8.65 -18.47
N TYR A 78 2.65 9.15 -17.25
CA TYR A 78 3.88 9.17 -16.46
C TYR A 78 3.81 8.11 -15.35
N LEU A 79 4.92 7.46 -15.07
CA LEU A 79 5.07 6.46 -14.01
C LEU A 79 5.92 7.03 -12.88
N LYS A 80 5.40 7.07 -11.66
CA LYS A 80 6.21 7.30 -10.46
C LYS A 80 6.80 5.96 -10.01
N ARG A 81 8.09 5.77 -10.27
CA ARG A 81 8.83 4.49 -10.29
C ARG A 81 9.21 3.99 -8.88
N GLU A 82 8.21 3.66 -8.03
CA GLU A 82 8.47 3.06 -6.70
C GLU A 82 8.96 1.59 -6.79
N ASP A 83 8.84 0.96 -7.93
CA ASP A 83 9.44 -0.34 -8.27
C ASP A 83 10.98 -0.31 -8.23
N LEU A 84 11.60 0.86 -8.37
CA LEU A 84 13.03 1.06 -8.29
C LEU A 84 13.56 1.30 -6.86
N CYS A 85 12.68 1.42 -5.88
CA CYS A 85 13.12 1.44 -4.49
C CYS A 85 13.79 0.12 -4.11
N HIS A 86 14.77 0.18 -3.20
CA HIS A 86 15.33 -1.03 -2.58
C HIS A 86 14.20 -1.94 -2.08
N THR A 87 14.34 -3.25 -2.23
CA THR A 87 13.35 -4.31 -2.08
C THR A 87 12.35 -4.46 -3.22
N GLY A 88 12.25 -3.47 -4.14
CA GLY A 88 11.44 -3.54 -5.35
C GLY A 88 10.00 -3.04 -5.19
N ALA A 89 9.69 -2.27 -4.14
CA ALA A 89 8.38 -1.68 -3.93
C ALA A 89 8.41 -0.50 -2.95
N HIS A 90 7.33 0.31 -2.94
CA HIS A 90 7.12 1.45 -2.05
C HIS A 90 7.19 1.12 -0.55
N LYS A 91 6.99 -0.14 -0.15
CA LYS A 91 6.89 -0.56 1.26
C LYS A 91 8.09 -0.15 2.11
N ILE A 92 9.29 -0.11 1.53
CA ILE A 92 10.52 0.25 2.24
C ILE A 92 10.45 1.66 2.85
N ASN A 93 9.69 2.59 2.26
CA ASN A 93 9.55 3.96 2.78
C ASN A 93 8.95 3.97 4.19
N ASN A 94 7.85 3.25 4.38
CA ASN A 94 7.18 3.11 5.66
C ASN A 94 8.00 2.27 6.64
N VAL A 95 8.54 1.18 6.15
CA VAL A 95 9.25 0.20 6.99
C VAL A 95 10.49 0.79 7.62
N LEU A 96 11.31 1.55 6.90
CA LEU A 96 12.48 2.24 7.46
C LEU A 96 12.08 3.23 8.56
N GLY A 97 10.98 3.97 8.35
CA GLY A 97 10.47 4.89 9.36
C GLY A 97 10.00 4.19 10.63
N GLN A 98 9.21 3.12 10.50
CA GLN A 98 8.71 2.36 11.63
C GLN A 98 9.81 1.57 12.35
N ALA A 99 10.76 0.97 11.63
CA ALA A 99 11.88 0.24 12.22
C ALA A 99 12.81 1.18 13.02
N LEU A 100 13.08 2.40 12.50
CA LEU A 100 13.78 3.43 13.27
C LEU A 100 13.00 3.83 14.53
N LEU A 101 11.67 3.93 14.43
CA LEU A 101 10.84 4.25 15.58
C LEU A 101 10.85 3.12 16.61
N ALA A 102 10.79 1.85 16.18
CA ALA A 102 10.92 0.67 17.04
C ALA A 102 12.26 0.68 17.81
N SER A 103 13.37 0.95 17.11
CA SER A 103 14.70 1.08 17.72
C SER A 103 14.75 2.23 18.76
N ARG A 104 14.14 3.39 18.43
CA ARG A 104 14.02 4.53 19.35
C ARG A 104 13.21 4.18 20.61
N MET A 105 12.15 3.37 20.45
CA MET A 105 11.31 2.86 21.54
C MET A 105 11.98 1.70 22.30
N LYS A 106 13.22 1.33 21.97
CA LYS A 106 14.00 0.23 22.55
C LYS A 106 13.28 -1.13 22.44
N LYS A 107 12.45 -1.33 21.43
CA LYS A 107 11.86 -2.64 21.12
C LYS A 107 12.93 -3.51 20.46
N ARG A 108 13.04 -4.76 20.89
CA ARG A 108 14.06 -5.70 20.39
C ARG A 108 13.58 -6.51 19.19
N ARG A 109 12.27 -6.73 19.11
CA ARG A 109 11.61 -7.52 18.09
C ARG A 109 10.61 -6.67 17.30
N VAL A 110 10.56 -6.88 16.01
CA VAL A 110 9.48 -6.41 15.14
C VAL A 110 8.67 -7.58 14.65
N ILE A 111 7.35 -7.41 14.58
CA ILE A 111 6.46 -8.34 13.91
C ILE A 111 5.76 -7.62 12.77
N ALA A 112 5.44 -8.35 11.71
CA ALA A 112 4.69 -7.82 10.58
C ALA A 112 3.75 -8.88 10.02
N GLU A 113 2.71 -8.43 9.34
CA GLU A 113 1.86 -9.23 8.45
C GLU A 113 2.28 -9.04 7.00
N THR A 114 2.00 -10.01 6.13
CA THR A 114 2.18 -9.84 4.69
C THR A 114 1.27 -10.77 3.88
N GLY A 115 0.78 -10.29 2.73
CA GLY A 115 0.09 -11.09 1.72
C GLY A 115 1.04 -11.36 0.53
N ALA A 116 1.24 -10.40 -0.36
CA ALA A 116 2.15 -10.51 -1.49
C ALA A 116 3.64 -10.66 -1.11
N GLY A 117 3.99 -10.67 0.17
CA GLY A 117 5.36 -10.80 0.65
C GLY A 117 6.20 -9.51 0.64
N GLN A 118 5.81 -8.49 -0.09
CA GLN A 118 6.64 -7.27 -0.23
C GLN A 118 6.81 -6.49 1.08
N HIS A 119 5.77 -6.44 1.93
CA HIS A 119 5.90 -5.83 3.25
C HIS A 119 6.80 -6.65 4.16
N GLY A 120 6.64 -7.96 4.16
CA GLY A 120 7.49 -8.88 4.91
C GLY A 120 8.96 -8.78 4.51
N VAL A 121 9.26 -8.77 3.20
CA VAL A 121 10.63 -8.58 2.69
C VAL A 121 11.20 -7.24 3.14
N ALA A 122 10.44 -6.14 3.02
CA ALA A 122 10.90 -4.83 3.47
C ALA A 122 11.15 -4.80 4.98
N THR A 123 10.28 -5.43 5.78
CA THR A 123 10.43 -5.53 7.24
C THR A 123 11.66 -6.35 7.63
N ALA A 124 11.84 -7.52 7.03
CA ALA A 124 13.04 -8.35 7.23
C ALA A 124 14.32 -7.59 6.86
N THR A 125 14.29 -6.83 5.75
CA THR A 125 15.40 -5.99 5.29
C THR A 125 15.77 -4.92 6.33
N ALA A 126 14.79 -4.17 6.83
CA ALA A 126 15.04 -3.12 7.82
C ALA A 126 15.42 -3.70 9.19
N ALA A 127 14.86 -4.85 9.56
CA ALA A 127 15.24 -5.56 10.78
C ALA A 127 16.70 -6.02 10.74
N ALA A 128 17.14 -6.61 9.63
CA ALA A 128 18.54 -6.99 9.40
C ALA A 128 19.47 -5.76 9.48
N LEU A 129 19.08 -4.65 8.83
CA LEU A 129 19.85 -3.41 8.83
C LEU A 129 20.01 -2.80 10.22
N LEU A 130 19.00 -2.92 11.10
CA LEU A 130 18.97 -2.28 12.42
C LEU A 130 19.24 -3.24 13.58
N GLY A 131 19.53 -4.52 13.30
CA GLY A 131 19.82 -5.54 14.32
C GLY A 131 18.59 -5.89 15.19
N LEU A 132 17.40 -5.95 14.59
CA LEU A 132 16.15 -6.31 15.25
C LEU A 132 15.76 -7.75 14.93
N GLU A 133 15.22 -8.48 15.91
CA GLU A 133 14.55 -9.75 15.66
C GLU A 133 13.28 -9.51 14.81
N CYS A 134 12.98 -10.42 13.87
CA CYS A 134 11.88 -10.23 12.93
C CYS A 134 11.04 -11.50 12.76
N ASP A 135 9.75 -11.38 13.03
CA ASP A 135 8.75 -12.41 12.74
C ASP A 135 7.72 -11.87 11.75
N VAL A 136 7.44 -12.63 10.70
CA VAL A 136 6.50 -12.24 9.65
C VAL A 136 5.37 -13.27 9.58
N TYR A 137 4.16 -12.83 9.87
CA TYR A 137 2.94 -13.62 9.73
C TYR A 137 2.44 -13.57 8.28
N MET A 138 2.18 -14.72 7.70
CA MET A 138 1.73 -14.83 6.32
C MET A 138 0.71 -15.95 6.18
N GLY A 139 -0.41 -15.73 5.52
CA GLY A 139 -1.40 -16.76 5.28
C GLY A 139 -0.77 -17.95 4.52
N ALA A 140 -1.12 -19.19 4.88
CA ALA A 140 -0.51 -20.37 4.28
C ALA A 140 -0.71 -20.42 2.75
N GLU A 141 -1.85 -19.95 2.24
CA GLU A 141 -2.09 -19.83 0.80
C GLU A 141 -1.15 -18.80 0.15
N ASP A 142 -0.93 -17.67 0.83
CA ASP A 142 0.00 -16.64 0.36
C ASP A 142 1.46 -17.13 0.41
N VAL A 143 1.84 -17.96 1.40
CA VAL A 143 3.18 -18.58 1.47
C VAL A 143 3.47 -19.40 0.22
N GLU A 144 2.50 -20.18 -0.25
CA GLU A 144 2.62 -20.97 -1.47
C GLU A 144 2.70 -20.09 -2.73
N ARG A 145 1.78 -19.13 -2.84
CA ARG A 145 1.73 -18.21 -4.00
C ARG A 145 2.98 -17.32 -4.14
N GLN A 146 3.67 -17.03 -3.04
CA GLN A 146 4.77 -16.05 -2.97
C GLN A 146 6.07 -16.66 -2.40
N ALA A 147 6.36 -17.92 -2.74
CA ALA A 147 7.50 -18.69 -2.23
C ALA A 147 8.85 -17.95 -2.38
N LEU A 148 9.06 -17.20 -3.47
CA LEU A 148 10.27 -16.41 -3.69
C LEU A 148 10.46 -15.33 -2.59
N ASN A 149 9.40 -14.63 -2.22
CA ASN A 149 9.47 -13.63 -1.15
C ASN A 149 9.66 -14.28 0.23
N VAL A 150 9.06 -15.45 0.46
CA VAL A 150 9.29 -16.25 1.69
C VAL A 150 10.76 -16.62 1.81
N PHE A 151 11.37 -17.09 0.74
CA PHE A 151 12.80 -17.40 0.72
C PHE A 151 13.67 -16.17 0.99
N ARG A 152 13.36 -15.02 0.38
CA ARG A 152 14.06 -13.75 0.63
C ARG A 152 13.99 -13.33 2.10
N MET A 153 12.79 -13.42 2.73
CA MET A 153 12.62 -13.11 4.16
C MET A 153 13.49 -13.99 5.05
N ARG A 154 13.53 -15.29 4.78
CA ARG A 154 14.37 -16.25 5.51
C ARG A 154 15.87 -15.98 5.34
N LEU A 155 16.32 -15.63 4.13
CA LEU A 155 17.71 -15.23 3.89
C LEU A 155 18.11 -13.96 4.65
N LEU A 156 17.17 -13.05 4.88
CA LEU A 156 17.36 -11.83 5.67
C LEU A 156 17.31 -12.09 7.18
N GLY A 157 17.15 -13.35 7.61
CA GLY A 157 17.12 -13.73 9.01
C GLY A 157 15.75 -13.64 9.69
N ALA A 158 14.68 -13.33 8.95
CA ALA A 158 13.34 -13.30 9.50
C ALA A 158 12.74 -14.70 9.60
N ARG A 159 11.95 -14.94 10.66
CA ARG A 159 11.12 -16.12 10.79
C ARG A 159 9.77 -15.86 10.12
N VAL A 160 9.41 -16.65 9.13
CA VAL A 160 8.11 -16.61 8.46
C VAL A 160 7.19 -17.63 9.12
N ILE A 161 6.06 -17.16 9.65
CA ILE A 161 5.09 -17.95 10.40
C ILE A 161 3.84 -18.13 9.53
N PRO A 162 3.58 -19.33 8.97
CA PRO A 162 2.36 -19.59 8.23
C PRO A 162 1.13 -19.53 9.12
N VAL A 163 0.05 -18.92 8.62
CA VAL A 163 -1.24 -18.84 9.32
C VAL A 163 -2.24 -19.74 8.60
N GLU A 164 -2.66 -20.80 9.30
CA GLU A 164 -3.57 -21.83 8.77
C GLU A 164 -5.05 -21.49 9.04
N ALA A 165 -5.34 -20.51 9.90
CA ALA A 165 -6.71 -20.16 10.29
C ALA A 165 -7.42 -19.34 9.21
N GLY A 166 -8.75 -19.42 9.20
CA GLY A 166 -9.63 -18.60 8.37
C GLY A 166 -9.44 -18.82 6.87
N SER A 167 -9.34 -17.73 6.11
CA SER A 167 -9.10 -17.76 4.66
C SER A 167 -7.66 -18.05 4.29
N ARG A 168 -6.75 -18.20 5.26
CA ARG A 168 -5.32 -18.47 5.06
C ARG A 168 -4.62 -17.38 4.22
N THR A 169 -5.14 -16.15 4.25
CA THR A 169 -4.65 -14.99 3.50
C THR A 169 -4.26 -13.82 4.42
N LEU A 170 -3.97 -12.66 3.85
CA LEU A 170 -3.52 -11.45 4.55
C LEU A 170 -4.42 -11.06 5.75
N LYS A 171 -5.76 -11.20 5.64
CA LYS A 171 -6.67 -10.85 6.73
C LYS A 171 -6.35 -11.64 8.02
N ASP A 172 -6.12 -12.92 7.89
CA ASP A 172 -5.84 -13.79 9.04
C ASP A 172 -4.41 -13.65 9.55
N ALA A 173 -3.47 -13.32 8.66
CA ALA A 173 -2.11 -12.94 9.06
C ALA A 173 -2.11 -11.68 9.96
N ILE A 174 -2.95 -10.68 9.68
CA ILE A 174 -3.13 -9.50 10.53
C ILE A 174 -3.69 -9.90 11.90
N ASN A 175 -4.68 -10.79 11.94
CA ASN A 175 -5.25 -11.28 13.19
C ASN A 175 -4.21 -11.94 14.09
N GLU A 176 -3.36 -12.81 13.54
CA GLU A 176 -2.29 -13.47 14.29
C GLU A 176 -1.21 -12.49 14.75
N ALA A 177 -0.80 -11.55 13.90
CA ALA A 177 0.14 -10.51 14.29
C ALA A 177 -0.41 -9.65 15.46
N LEU A 178 -1.69 -9.32 15.45
CA LEU A 178 -2.35 -8.60 16.56
C LEU A 178 -2.37 -9.44 17.85
N ARG A 179 -2.63 -10.76 17.78
CA ARG A 179 -2.59 -11.66 18.94
C ARG A 179 -1.20 -11.73 19.56
N ASP A 180 -0.17 -11.90 18.74
CA ASP A 180 1.22 -11.86 19.20
C ASP A 180 1.54 -10.50 19.86
N TRP A 181 1.13 -9.41 19.21
CA TRP A 181 1.42 -8.08 19.75
C TRP A 181 0.79 -7.85 21.11
N VAL A 182 -0.48 -8.23 21.31
CA VAL A 182 -1.16 -8.16 22.62
C VAL A 182 -0.34 -8.88 23.70
N THR A 183 0.20 -10.05 23.37
CA THR A 183 0.95 -10.90 24.30
C THR A 183 2.34 -10.31 24.62
N ASN A 184 2.98 -9.68 23.66
CA ASN A 184 4.41 -9.32 23.71
C ASN A 184 4.69 -7.81 23.61
N VAL A 185 3.74 -6.94 23.91
CA VAL A 185 3.81 -5.47 23.70
C VAL A 185 5.04 -4.79 24.30
N ARG A 186 5.59 -5.33 25.40
CA ARG A 186 6.72 -4.70 26.09
C ARG A 186 7.99 -4.71 25.26
N THR A 187 8.27 -5.79 24.55
CA THR A 187 9.52 -6.03 23.80
C THR A 187 9.34 -5.95 22.29
N THR A 188 8.10 -6.00 21.81
CA THR A 188 7.74 -6.16 20.42
C THR A 188 7.06 -4.91 19.87
N TYR A 189 7.45 -4.53 18.65
CA TYR A 189 6.82 -3.49 17.85
C TYR A 189 6.03 -4.14 16.72
N TYR A 190 4.75 -3.83 16.59
CA TYR A 190 3.99 -4.24 15.42
C TYR A 190 4.23 -3.24 14.28
N LEU A 191 4.93 -3.70 13.24
CA LEU A 191 5.29 -2.91 12.07
C LEU A 191 4.22 -3.12 10.99
N LEU A 192 3.16 -2.29 11.03
CA LEU A 192 1.98 -2.45 10.19
C LEU A 192 2.25 -1.95 8.76
N GLY A 193 1.88 -2.76 7.77
CA GLY A 193 2.27 -2.60 6.37
C GLY A 193 1.39 -1.70 5.52
N SER A 194 0.26 -1.22 6.04
CA SER A 194 -0.66 -0.41 5.26
C SER A 194 -1.22 0.78 6.04
N ALA A 195 -1.88 1.72 5.34
CA ALA A 195 -2.48 2.92 5.93
C ALA A 195 -3.86 2.62 6.53
N LEU A 196 -3.96 1.52 7.27
CA LEU A 196 -5.14 1.01 7.96
C LEU A 196 -4.80 0.67 9.41
N GLY A 197 -5.73 0.09 10.14
CA GLY A 197 -5.52 -0.27 11.55
C GLY A 197 -5.86 0.86 12.52
N PRO A 198 -5.68 0.64 13.82
CA PRO A 198 -6.03 1.63 14.83
C PRO A 198 -5.10 2.84 14.77
N HIS A 199 -5.63 4.02 15.12
CA HIS A 199 -4.78 5.20 15.28
C HIS A 199 -3.62 4.91 16.29
N PRO A 200 -2.34 5.28 15.97
CA PRO A 200 -1.91 6.25 14.98
C PRO A 200 -1.47 5.65 13.62
N TYR A 201 -1.63 4.35 13.37
CA TYR A 201 -1.08 3.70 12.18
C TYR A 201 -1.50 4.36 10.85
N PRO A 202 -2.79 4.68 10.56
CA PRO A 202 -3.15 5.27 9.28
C PRO A 202 -2.39 6.57 8.99
N MET A 203 -2.32 7.45 10.00
CA MET A 203 -1.59 8.73 9.89
C MET A 203 -0.08 8.51 9.76
N MET A 204 0.51 7.62 10.55
CA MET A 204 1.94 7.37 10.58
C MET A 204 2.41 6.76 9.25
N VAL A 205 1.74 5.75 8.76
CA VAL A 205 2.04 5.10 7.48
C VAL A 205 1.90 6.08 6.32
N ARG A 206 0.83 6.88 6.28
CA ARG A 206 0.67 7.98 5.33
C ARG A 206 1.86 8.93 5.36
N ASP A 207 2.25 9.40 6.53
CA ASP A 207 3.31 10.40 6.68
C ASP A 207 4.67 9.88 6.13
N PHE A 208 4.98 8.60 6.38
CA PHE A 208 6.19 7.96 5.82
C PHE A 208 6.11 7.79 4.30
N HIS A 209 4.94 7.42 3.77
CA HIS A 209 4.76 7.28 2.33
C HIS A 209 4.59 8.61 1.57
N ALA A 210 4.25 9.70 2.26
CA ALA A 210 4.03 11.00 1.61
C ALA A 210 5.26 11.56 0.85
N VAL A 211 6.44 10.97 1.05
CA VAL A 211 7.64 11.25 0.24
C VAL A 211 7.37 11.00 -1.25
N ILE A 212 6.56 10.00 -1.61
CA ILE A 212 6.16 9.67 -2.98
C ILE A 212 5.51 10.89 -3.65
N GLY A 213 4.45 11.42 -3.05
CA GLY A 213 3.71 12.54 -3.60
C GLY A 213 4.49 13.86 -3.54
N ARG A 214 5.31 14.09 -2.48
CA ARG A 214 6.18 15.28 -2.41
C ARG A 214 7.20 15.32 -3.55
N GLU A 215 7.83 14.19 -3.86
CA GLU A 215 8.72 14.07 -5.00
C GLU A 215 7.99 14.24 -6.32
N THR A 216 6.85 13.58 -6.49
CA THR A 216 6.00 13.70 -7.69
C THR A 216 5.63 15.15 -7.96
N ARG A 217 5.23 15.93 -6.94
CA ARG A 217 4.93 17.36 -7.09
C ARG A 217 6.12 18.17 -7.62
N ARG A 218 7.30 17.92 -7.05
CA ARG A 218 8.52 18.62 -7.47
C ARG A 218 8.89 18.22 -8.89
N GLN A 219 8.93 16.93 -9.17
CA GLN A 219 9.31 16.38 -10.47
C GLN A 219 8.33 16.83 -11.57
N ALA A 220 7.01 16.78 -11.32
CA ALA A 220 6.03 17.26 -12.28
C ALA A 220 6.22 18.74 -12.63
N ARG A 221 6.50 19.59 -11.64
CA ARG A 221 6.80 21.02 -11.91
C ARG A 221 8.05 21.21 -12.76
N THR A 222 9.08 20.39 -12.54
CA THR A 222 10.31 20.45 -13.35
C THR A 222 10.09 19.91 -14.76
N THR A 223 9.39 18.77 -14.90
CA THR A 223 9.25 18.06 -16.17
C THR A 223 8.10 18.61 -17.03
N LEU A 224 6.96 18.95 -16.40
CA LEU A 224 5.74 19.41 -17.09
C LEU A 224 5.54 20.94 -17.02
N GLY A 225 6.31 21.65 -16.21
CA GLY A 225 6.08 23.07 -15.88
C GLY A 225 4.84 23.30 -15.01
N ARG A 226 4.09 22.25 -14.65
CA ARG A 226 2.82 22.30 -13.90
C ARG A 226 2.58 21.02 -13.09
N LEU A 227 1.50 20.99 -12.31
CA LEU A 227 1.02 19.75 -11.69
C LEU A 227 0.36 18.85 -12.75
N PRO A 228 0.33 17.52 -12.53
CA PRO A 228 -0.42 16.61 -13.40
C PRO A 228 -1.92 16.89 -13.33
N ASP A 229 -2.65 16.48 -14.38
CA ASP A 229 -4.10 16.60 -14.39
C ASP A 229 -4.77 15.49 -13.58
N VAL A 230 -4.18 14.29 -13.57
CA VAL A 230 -4.72 13.12 -12.88
C VAL A 230 -3.63 12.35 -12.16
N LEU A 231 -3.93 11.87 -10.96
CA LEU A 231 -3.16 10.85 -10.23
C LEU A 231 -3.96 9.56 -10.21
N VAL A 232 -3.30 8.44 -10.49
CA VAL A 232 -3.90 7.10 -10.47
C VAL A 232 -3.01 6.18 -9.64
N ALA A 233 -3.59 5.42 -8.73
CA ALA A 233 -2.86 4.39 -7.97
C ALA A 233 -3.78 3.24 -7.59
N CYS A 234 -3.22 2.02 -7.50
CA CYS A 234 -3.96 0.85 -7.02
C CYS A 234 -4.26 0.96 -5.51
N VAL A 235 -5.40 0.42 -5.11
CA VAL A 235 -5.88 0.48 -3.73
C VAL A 235 -6.35 -0.90 -3.26
N GLY A 236 -5.58 -1.49 -2.34
CA GLY A 236 -6.02 -2.50 -1.39
C GLY A 236 -6.18 -1.79 -0.05
N GLY A 237 -5.28 -2.00 0.92
CA GLY A 237 -5.24 -1.16 2.13
C GLY A 237 -4.86 0.32 1.86
N GLY A 238 -4.32 0.65 0.69
CA GLY A 238 -4.18 2.00 0.14
C GLY A 238 -2.90 2.75 0.52
N SER A 239 -1.85 2.10 1.01
CA SER A 239 -0.64 2.80 1.48
C SER A 239 0.13 3.52 0.39
N ASN A 240 0.32 2.91 -0.80
CA ASN A 240 0.97 3.56 -1.93
C ASN A 240 0.16 4.76 -2.43
N ALA A 241 -1.16 4.57 -2.53
CA ALA A 241 -2.09 5.56 -3.02
C ALA A 241 -2.14 6.79 -2.11
N ILE A 242 -2.30 6.62 -0.79
CA ILE A 242 -2.32 7.77 0.13
C ILE A 242 -0.95 8.48 0.16
N GLY A 243 0.15 7.74 0.00
CA GLY A 243 1.49 8.32 -0.11
C GLY A 243 1.64 9.25 -1.32
N LEU A 244 1.08 8.85 -2.46
CA LEU A 244 1.04 9.67 -3.67
C LEU A 244 0.02 10.82 -3.55
N PHE A 245 -1.18 10.54 -3.06
CA PHE A 245 -2.34 11.44 -3.10
C PHE A 245 -2.29 12.54 -2.03
N HIS A 246 -1.86 12.21 -0.81
CA HIS A 246 -1.93 13.12 0.33
C HIS A 246 -1.31 14.50 0.07
N PRO A 247 -0.11 14.64 -0.53
CA PRO A 247 0.45 15.94 -0.85
C PRO A 247 -0.34 16.76 -1.88
N PHE A 248 -1.32 16.17 -2.58
CA PHE A 248 -2.13 16.83 -3.60
C PHE A 248 -3.58 17.10 -3.15
N ILE A 249 -3.94 16.82 -1.91
CA ILE A 249 -5.32 16.97 -1.41
C ILE A 249 -5.82 18.39 -1.61
N GLY A 250 -4.97 19.40 -1.39
CA GLY A 250 -5.32 20.83 -1.56
C GLY A 250 -5.43 21.28 -3.02
N ASP A 251 -4.93 20.51 -3.97
CA ASP A 251 -4.90 20.89 -5.38
C ASP A 251 -6.17 20.42 -6.09
N ARG A 252 -7.25 21.17 -5.98
CA ARG A 252 -8.58 20.83 -6.49
C ARG A 252 -8.65 20.58 -8.00
N ARG A 253 -7.68 21.08 -8.78
CA ARG A 253 -7.58 20.84 -10.24
C ARG A 253 -6.97 19.50 -10.60
N VAL A 254 -6.31 18.81 -9.67
CA VAL A 254 -5.75 17.49 -9.85
C VAL A 254 -6.81 16.47 -9.48
N ARG A 255 -7.28 15.68 -10.45
CA ARG A 255 -8.15 14.52 -10.17
C ARG A 255 -7.35 13.44 -9.48
N ILE A 256 -7.98 12.72 -8.56
CA ILE A 256 -7.33 11.65 -7.78
C ILE A 256 -8.20 10.41 -7.87
N ILE A 257 -7.64 9.35 -8.44
CA ILE A 257 -8.37 8.11 -8.74
C ILE A 257 -7.67 6.93 -8.09
N GLY A 258 -8.36 6.26 -7.16
CA GLY A 258 -7.99 4.96 -6.61
C GLY A 258 -8.56 3.83 -7.47
N VAL A 259 -7.74 2.85 -7.79
CA VAL A 259 -8.15 1.69 -8.60
C VAL A 259 -8.16 0.45 -7.72
N GLU A 260 -9.33 -0.13 -7.53
CA GLU A 260 -9.56 -1.31 -6.71
C GLU A 260 -9.59 -2.60 -7.55
N PRO A 261 -9.32 -3.77 -6.94
CA PRO A 261 -9.41 -5.05 -7.64
C PRO A 261 -10.88 -5.44 -7.84
N GLY A 262 -11.32 -5.44 -9.09
CA GLY A 262 -12.62 -5.91 -9.50
C GLY A 262 -12.75 -7.44 -9.54
N GLY A 263 -11.63 -8.16 -9.38
CA GLY A 263 -11.59 -9.61 -9.37
C GLY A 263 -12.21 -10.23 -10.63
N GLU A 264 -13.10 -11.17 -10.45
CA GLU A 264 -13.89 -11.79 -11.53
C GLU A 264 -15.12 -10.93 -11.94
N GLY A 265 -15.22 -9.71 -11.42
CA GLY A 265 -16.33 -8.78 -11.60
C GLY A 265 -17.15 -8.56 -10.32
N ILE A 266 -17.57 -7.32 -10.08
CA ILE A 266 -18.30 -6.94 -8.84
C ILE A 266 -19.57 -7.79 -8.65
N ALA A 267 -20.31 -8.04 -9.74
CA ALA A 267 -21.57 -8.79 -9.69
C ALA A 267 -21.41 -10.27 -9.28
N THR A 268 -20.19 -10.82 -9.38
CA THR A 268 -19.92 -12.22 -8.99
C THR A 268 -19.74 -12.38 -7.49
N GLY A 269 -19.54 -11.28 -6.73
CA GLY A 269 -19.12 -11.29 -5.34
C GLY A 269 -17.64 -11.68 -5.12
N ARG A 270 -16.89 -12.03 -6.17
CA ARG A 270 -15.47 -12.41 -6.12
C ARG A 270 -14.61 -11.22 -6.53
N HIS A 271 -14.42 -10.27 -5.61
CA HIS A 271 -13.65 -9.05 -5.80
C HIS A 271 -13.09 -8.51 -4.48
N GLY A 272 -12.18 -7.52 -4.53
CA GLY A 272 -11.63 -6.81 -3.36
C GLY A 272 -12.00 -5.33 -3.31
N ALA A 273 -13.02 -4.89 -4.05
CA ALA A 273 -13.39 -3.49 -4.23
C ALA A 273 -14.25 -2.94 -3.07
N SER A 274 -13.62 -2.68 -1.92
CA SER A 274 -14.28 -2.24 -0.69
C SER A 274 -14.91 -0.85 -0.80
N MET A 275 -14.30 0.07 -1.56
CA MET A 275 -14.82 1.43 -1.75
C MET A 275 -15.97 1.48 -2.74
N THR A 276 -15.94 0.63 -3.76
CA THR A 276 -16.97 0.58 -4.81
C THR A 276 -18.21 -0.19 -4.36
N ALA A 277 -18.05 -1.32 -3.66
CA ALA A 277 -19.13 -2.26 -3.35
C ALA A 277 -19.29 -2.58 -1.86
N GLY A 278 -18.44 -2.06 -0.99
CA GLY A 278 -18.49 -2.34 0.45
C GLY A 278 -19.39 -1.39 1.23
N THR A 279 -19.57 -1.71 2.50
CA THR A 279 -20.33 -0.94 3.49
C THR A 279 -19.43 -0.50 4.64
N VAL A 280 -19.91 0.44 5.47
CA VAL A 280 -19.13 0.96 6.61
C VAL A 280 -19.18 -0.03 7.77
N GLY A 281 -18.02 -0.34 8.33
CA GLY A 281 -17.88 -1.22 9.49
C GLY A 281 -16.51 -1.09 10.15
N VAL A 282 -16.20 -1.97 11.09
CA VAL A 282 -14.96 -1.99 11.85
C VAL A 282 -14.17 -3.26 11.51
N LEU A 283 -12.92 -3.08 11.09
CA LEU A 283 -11.99 -4.19 10.84
C LEU A 283 -10.59 -3.78 11.31
N HIS A 284 -9.86 -4.72 11.94
CA HIS A 284 -8.48 -4.53 12.39
C HIS A 284 -8.26 -3.21 13.17
N GLY A 285 -9.24 -2.83 13.98
CA GLY A 285 -9.13 -1.69 14.90
C GLY A 285 -9.45 -0.31 14.36
N CYS A 286 -10.00 -0.20 13.15
CA CYS A 286 -10.49 1.08 12.61
C CYS A 286 -11.84 0.95 11.88
N MET A 287 -12.60 2.03 11.88
CA MET A 287 -13.82 2.16 11.09
C MET A 287 -13.46 2.60 9.67
N SER A 288 -13.96 1.86 8.67
CA SER A 288 -13.74 2.15 7.24
C SER A 288 -14.81 1.50 6.37
N TYR A 289 -14.65 1.52 5.04
CA TYR A 289 -15.40 0.68 4.12
C TYR A 289 -14.86 -0.74 4.09
N LEU A 290 -15.74 -1.73 4.15
CA LEU A 290 -15.42 -3.15 4.23
C LEU A 290 -16.31 -3.96 3.29
N LEU A 291 -15.82 -5.11 2.85
CA LEU A 291 -16.64 -6.17 2.27
C LEU A 291 -17.18 -7.02 3.43
N GLN A 292 -18.48 -6.93 3.67
CA GLN A 292 -19.19 -7.66 4.73
C GLN A 292 -20.61 -7.98 4.30
N ASN A 293 -21.19 -9.02 4.89
CA ASN A 293 -22.61 -9.35 4.71
C ASN A 293 -23.50 -8.52 5.65
N ASP A 294 -24.83 -8.76 5.59
CA ASP A 294 -25.82 -8.03 6.38
C ASP A 294 -25.68 -8.29 7.90
N ASP A 295 -25.09 -9.42 8.30
CA ASP A 295 -24.78 -9.75 9.70
C ASP A 295 -23.45 -9.13 10.18
N GLY A 296 -22.77 -8.35 9.34
CA GLY A 296 -21.48 -7.73 9.63
C GLY A 296 -20.29 -8.69 9.59
N GLN A 297 -20.47 -9.91 9.06
CA GLN A 297 -19.38 -10.85 8.86
C GLN A 297 -18.55 -10.45 7.65
N ILE A 298 -17.22 -10.44 7.83
CA ILE A 298 -16.29 -10.04 6.78
C ILE A 298 -16.33 -11.07 5.64
N ALA A 299 -16.65 -10.59 4.45
CA ALA A 299 -16.63 -11.40 3.23
C ALA A 299 -15.20 -11.71 2.79
N THR A 300 -15.02 -12.85 2.14
CA THR A 300 -13.73 -13.20 1.52
C THR A 300 -13.51 -12.27 0.33
N ALA A 301 -12.40 -11.57 0.31
CA ALA A 301 -11.97 -10.81 -0.86
C ALA A 301 -11.40 -11.76 -1.91
N HIS A 302 -11.30 -11.28 -3.15
CA HIS A 302 -10.63 -11.98 -4.24
C HIS A 302 -9.90 -10.99 -5.15
N SER A 303 -8.67 -11.31 -5.50
CA SER A 303 -7.88 -10.66 -6.55
C SER A 303 -6.77 -11.60 -7.02
N ILE A 304 -6.46 -11.57 -8.31
CA ILE A 304 -5.25 -12.19 -8.85
C ILE A 304 -3.98 -11.64 -8.18
N SER A 305 -4.06 -10.42 -7.67
CA SER A 305 -2.98 -9.75 -6.94
C SER A 305 -3.12 -9.98 -5.44
N ALA A 306 -2.23 -10.78 -4.85
CA ALA A 306 -2.22 -11.05 -3.41
C ALA A 306 -2.11 -9.79 -2.53
N GLY A 307 -1.53 -8.70 -3.04
CA GLY A 307 -1.43 -7.44 -2.30
C GLY A 307 -2.70 -6.59 -2.32
N LEU A 308 -3.68 -6.93 -3.16
CA LEU A 308 -5.00 -6.31 -3.22
C LEU A 308 -6.11 -7.22 -2.66
N ASP A 309 -5.79 -8.47 -2.35
CA ASP A 309 -6.71 -9.45 -1.78
C ASP A 309 -6.96 -9.14 -0.28
N TYR A 310 -7.74 -8.08 -0.03
CA TYR A 310 -8.05 -7.60 1.31
C TYR A 310 -9.44 -6.94 1.35
N PRO A 311 -10.29 -7.30 2.32
CA PRO A 311 -11.69 -6.87 2.36
C PRO A 311 -11.93 -5.48 2.97
N GLY A 312 -10.94 -4.61 2.98
CA GLY A 312 -11.05 -3.28 3.60
C GLY A 312 -10.07 -2.26 3.02
N VAL A 313 -10.16 -1.03 3.49
CA VAL A 313 -9.35 0.09 3.01
C VAL A 313 -8.98 1.03 4.15
N GLY A 314 -7.94 1.85 3.96
CA GLY A 314 -7.55 2.87 4.94
C GLY A 314 -8.62 3.93 5.16
N PRO A 315 -8.83 4.37 6.42
CA PRO A 315 -9.92 5.29 6.78
C PRO A 315 -9.78 6.69 6.17
N GLU A 316 -8.59 7.13 5.85
CA GLU A 316 -8.36 8.42 5.17
C GLU A 316 -8.87 8.38 3.72
N HIS A 317 -8.76 7.23 3.04
CA HIS A 317 -9.37 7.00 1.73
C HIS A 317 -10.90 7.07 1.80
N ALA A 318 -11.48 6.40 2.79
CA ALA A 318 -12.93 6.41 3.05
C ALA A 318 -13.46 7.84 3.24
N TYR A 319 -12.76 8.62 4.06
CA TYR A 319 -13.10 10.02 4.30
C TYR A 319 -13.06 10.85 3.01
N TYR A 320 -11.99 10.75 2.22
CA TYR A 320 -11.86 11.57 1.00
C TYR A 320 -12.78 11.12 -0.14
N ARG A 321 -13.20 9.86 -0.16
CA ARG A 321 -14.29 9.40 -1.03
C ARG A 321 -15.60 10.09 -0.67
N ASP A 322 -16.02 10.02 0.60
CA ASP A 322 -17.28 10.63 1.07
C ASP A 322 -17.27 12.16 0.93
N ALA A 323 -16.10 12.78 1.03
CA ALA A 323 -15.90 14.20 0.79
C ALA A 323 -15.84 14.58 -0.71
N GLY A 324 -16.00 13.64 -1.62
CA GLY A 324 -15.95 13.86 -3.07
C GLY A 324 -14.57 14.33 -3.57
N ARG A 325 -13.49 13.99 -2.83
CA ARG A 325 -12.14 14.40 -3.20
C ARG A 325 -11.39 13.31 -3.96
N PHE A 326 -11.61 12.04 -3.62
CA PHE A 326 -11.08 10.88 -4.30
C PHE A 326 -12.19 10.16 -5.05
N GLU A 327 -11.91 9.77 -6.27
CA GLU A 327 -12.73 8.88 -7.09
C GLU A 327 -12.21 7.46 -6.93
N PHE A 328 -13.11 6.46 -6.98
CA PHE A 328 -12.72 5.05 -6.97
C PHE A 328 -13.38 4.32 -8.13
N VAL A 329 -12.60 3.44 -8.75
CA VAL A 329 -13.01 2.57 -9.85
C VAL A 329 -12.47 1.17 -9.63
N SER A 330 -13.08 0.17 -10.23
CA SER A 330 -12.60 -1.21 -10.20
C SER A 330 -12.09 -1.65 -11.56
N ILE A 331 -11.08 -2.52 -11.54
CA ILE A 331 -10.49 -3.18 -12.71
C ILE A 331 -10.48 -4.67 -12.42
N THR A 332 -10.95 -5.49 -13.37
CA THR A 332 -10.98 -6.95 -13.24
C THR A 332 -9.59 -7.56 -13.35
N ASP A 333 -9.46 -8.83 -12.96
CA ASP A 333 -8.21 -9.59 -13.07
C ASP A 333 -7.74 -9.70 -14.52
N GLU A 334 -8.66 -9.90 -15.48
CA GLU A 334 -8.37 -9.95 -16.92
C GLU A 334 -7.81 -8.62 -17.43
N GLU A 335 -8.48 -7.50 -17.10
CA GLU A 335 -8.04 -6.16 -17.45
C GLU A 335 -6.69 -5.81 -16.83
N ALA A 336 -6.44 -6.25 -15.60
CA ALA A 336 -5.14 -6.07 -14.94
C ALA A 336 -4.03 -6.84 -15.67
N LEU A 337 -4.30 -8.05 -16.14
CA LEU A 337 -3.36 -8.82 -16.99
C LEU A 337 -3.07 -8.13 -18.32
N GLU A 338 -4.07 -7.49 -18.95
CA GLU A 338 -3.84 -6.64 -20.13
C GLU A 338 -2.90 -5.47 -19.81
N GLY A 339 -3.14 -4.75 -18.71
CA GLY A 339 -2.28 -3.65 -18.26
C GLY A 339 -0.86 -4.11 -17.95
N PHE A 340 -0.70 -5.28 -17.31
CA PHE A 340 0.59 -5.91 -17.06
C PHE A 340 1.36 -6.18 -18.36
N GLN A 341 0.71 -6.84 -19.33
CA GLN A 341 1.33 -7.19 -20.59
C GLN A 341 1.66 -5.96 -21.43
N ALA A 342 0.75 -4.97 -21.46
CA ALA A 342 0.95 -3.73 -22.22
C ALA A 342 2.19 -2.98 -21.74
N LEU A 343 2.31 -2.72 -20.44
CA LEU A 343 3.47 -2.02 -19.88
C LEU A 343 4.76 -2.81 -20.08
N THR A 344 4.69 -4.14 -19.89
CA THR A 344 5.87 -5.02 -20.10
C THR A 344 6.35 -4.98 -21.54
N ARG A 345 5.45 -5.07 -22.53
CA ARG A 345 5.84 -5.14 -23.96
C ARG A 345 6.22 -3.80 -24.54
N LEU A 346 5.57 -2.73 -24.11
CA LEU A 346 5.78 -1.40 -24.67
C LEU A 346 6.95 -0.66 -24.02
N GLU A 347 7.11 -0.79 -22.72
CA GLU A 347 8.11 -0.03 -21.97
C GLU A 347 9.26 -0.90 -21.41
N GLY A 348 9.19 -2.22 -21.54
CA GLY A 348 10.14 -3.13 -20.90
C GLY A 348 10.07 -3.09 -19.37
N ILE A 349 8.96 -2.60 -18.81
CA ILE A 349 8.74 -2.48 -17.37
C ILE A 349 7.68 -3.48 -16.94
N MET A 350 8.09 -4.46 -16.14
CA MET A 350 7.19 -5.47 -15.59
C MET A 350 6.61 -4.95 -14.25
N PRO A 351 5.35 -4.48 -14.23
CA PRO A 351 4.76 -3.95 -13.00
C PRO A 351 4.35 -5.08 -12.06
N ALA A 352 4.28 -4.80 -10.76
CA ALA A 352 3.54 -5.68 -9.87
C ALA A 352 2.06 -5.78 -10.30
N LEU A 353 1.42 -6.93 -10.09
CA LEU A 353 -0.01 -7.14 -10.43
C LEU A 353 -0.91 -6.10 -9.75
N GLU A 354 -0.53 -5.65 -8.56
CA GLU A 354 -1.20 -4.53 -7.88
C GLU A 354 -1.25 -3.30 -8.79
N THR A 355 -0.12 -2.90 -9.32
CA THR A 355 -0.01 -1.70 -10.16
C THR A 355 -0.63 -1.91 -11.54
N ALA A 356 -0.66 -3.13 -12.04
CA ALA A 356 -1.25 -3.47 -13.34
C ALA A 356 -2.73 -3.01 -13.42
N HIS A 357 -3.49 -3.07 -12.33
CA HIS A 357 -4.84 -2.50 -12.23
C HIS A 357 -4.84 -0.99 -12.52
N ALA A 358 -3.92 -0.25 -11.90
CA ALA A 358 -3.80 1.19 -12.12
C ALA A 358 -3.36 1.54 -13.55
N VAL A 359 -2.48 0.74 -14.15
CA VAL A 359 -2.03 0.88 -15.55
C VAL A 359 -3.20 0.65 -16.50
N ALA A 360 -3.99 -0.42 -16.33
CA ALA A 360 -5.16 -0.71 -17.15
C ALA A 360 -6.17 0.45 -17.15
N HIS A 361 -6.48 0.99 -15.96
CA HIS A 361 -7.34 2.16 -15.86
C HIS A 361 -6.72 3.40 -16.53
N ALA A 362 -5.44 3.67 -16.31
CA ALA A 362 -4.75 4.81 -16.92
C ALA A 362 -4.76 4.75 -18.46
N MET A 363 -4.58 3.57 -19.04
CA MET A 363 -4.68 3.35 -20.49
C MET A 363 -6.07 3.69 -21.02
N ARG A 364 -7.13 3.29 -20.31
CA ARG A 364 -8.52 3.65 -20.69
C ARG A 364 -8.75 5.14 -20.60
N LEU A 365 -8.36 5.72 -19.46
CA LEU A 365 -8.55 7.14 -19.22
C LEU A 365 -7.76 8.01 -20.21
N ALA A 366 -6.54 7.61 -20.57
CA ALA A 366 -5.72 8.35 -21.52
C ALA A 366 -6.42 8.53 -22.87
N LYS A 367 -7.12 7.50 -23.37
CA LYS A 367 -7.88 7.56 -24.65
C LYS A 367 -9.00 8.62 -24.63
N THR A 368 -9.50 8.99 -23.46
CA THR A 368 -10.61 9.95 -23.31
C THR A 368 -10.15 11.38 -23.05
N LEU A 369 -8.86 11.59 -22.83
CA LEU A 369 -8.29 12.90 -22.51
C LEU A 369 -7.38 13.40 -23.64
N PRO A 370 -7.34 14.74 -23.89
CA PRO A 370 -6.48 15.29 -24.90
C PRO A 370 -5.00 15.10 -24.60
N ARG A 371 -4.15 15.08 -25.65
CA ARG A 371 -2.69 14.88 -25.54
C ARG A 371 -1.95 15.90 -24.66
N SER A 372 -2.55 17.06 -24.43
CA SER A 372 -2.00 18.09 -23.52
C SER A 372 -2.15 17.75 -22.04
N LYS A 373 -2.93 16.72 -21.71
CA LYS A 373 -3.15 16.26 -20.33
C LYS A 373 -2.09 15.25 -19.92
N ALA A 374 -1.80 15.21 -18.62
CA ALA A 374 -0.84 14.31 -18.00
C ALA A 374 -1.47 13.49 -16.87
N ILE A 375 -1.34 12.18 -16.98
CA ILE A 375 -1.73 11.20 -15.94
C ILE A 375 -0.45 10.72 -15.28
N VAL A 376 -0.40 10.75 -13.95
CA VAL A 376 0.69 10.10 -13.20
C VAL A 376 0.16 8.84 -12.53
N VAL A 377 0.75 7.71 -12.87
CA VAL A 377 0.46 6.40 -12.25
C VAL A 377 1.52 6.11 -11.19
N GLY A 378 1.08 5.78 -9.98
CA GLY A 378 1.95 5.25 -8.94
C GLY A 378 2.36 3.82 -9.27
N LEU A 379 3.56 3.60 -9.79
CA LEU A 379 4.11 2.27 -10.05
C LEU A 379 4.66 1.68 -8.75
N SER A 380 3.78 1.08 -7.96
CA SER A 380 4.00 0.77 -6.55
C SER A 380 5.04 -0.32 -6.27
N GLY A 381 5.31 -1.19 -7.25
CA GLY A 381 6.28 -2.26 -7.15
C GLY A 381 6.52 -2.97 -8.48
N ARG A 382 7.58 -3.79 -8.52
CA ARG A 382 7.96 -4.60 -9.70
C ARG A 382 7.29 -5.97 -9.67
N GLY A 383 7.12 -6.55 -10.86
CA GLY A 383 6.36 -7.77 -11.10
C GLY A 383 7.15 -9.07 -11.06
N ASP A 384 8.45 -9.06 -10.75
CA ASP A 384 9.26 -10.29 -10.71
C ASP A 384 8.67 -11.36 -9.79
N LYS A 385 8.04 -10.92 -8.70
CA LYS A 385 7.35 -11.79 -7.75
C LYS A 385 6.10 -12.46 -8.31
N ASP A 386 5.51 -11.89 -9.38
CA ASP A 386 4.20 -12.28 -9.91
C ASP A 386 4.30 -13.14 -11.17
N VAL A 387 5.52 -13.38 -11.69
CA VAL A 387 5.75 -14.08 -12.97
C VAL A 387 5.06 -15.44 -13.01
N HIS A 388 5.10 -16.23 -11.93
CA HIS A 388 4.43 -17.53 -11.86
C HIS A 388 2.90 -17.41 -11.89
N VAL A 389 2.34 -16.42 -11.18
CA VAL A 389 0.89 -16.15 -11.18
C VAL A 389 0.43 -15.72 -12.56
N VAL A 390 1.17 -14.79 -13.18
CA VAL A 390 0.88 -14.31 -14.54
C VAL A 390 1.01 -15.44 -15.56
N ALA A 391 2.06 -16.27 -15.49
CA ALA A 391 2.24 -17.40 -16.40
C ALA A 391 1.06 -18.37 -16.31
N LYS A 392 0.67 -18.76 -15.09
CA LYS A 392 -0.50 -19.63 -14.84
C LYS A 392 -1.79 -19.02 -15.42
N ALA A 393 -2.03 -17.73 -15.18
CA ALA A 393 -3.22 -17.04 -15.68
C ALA A 393 -3.25 -16.93 -17.23
N LEU A 394 -2.06 -16.87 -17.87
CA LEU A 394 -1.92 -16.87 -19.33
C LEU A 394 -1.86 -18.27 -19.95
N GLY A 395 -2.04 -19.33 -19.17
CA GLY A 395 -1.92 -20.73 -19.65
C GLY A 395 -0.51 -21.10 -20.10
N ARG A 396 0.53 -20.53 -19.49
CA ARG A 396 1.95 -20.77 -19.79
C ARG A 396 2.66 -21.38 -18.59
N GLU A 397 3.67 -22.21 -18.83
CA GLU A 397 4.56 -22.72 -17.81
C GLU A 397 5.82 -21.85 -17.70
N VAL A 398 6.25 -21.61 -16.47
CA VAL A 398 7.60 -21.09 -16.20
C VAL A 398 8.49 -22.31 -15.98
N LYS A 399 9.31 -22.60 -16.99
CA LYS A 399 10.29 -23.69 -16.92
C LYS A 399 11.48 -23.31 -16.04
#